data_c1026fcd78ac3b35516346826016e313
#
_entry.id   c1026fcd78ac3b35516346826016e313
#
_cell.length_a   1.000
_cell.length_b   1.000
_cell.length_c   1.000
_cell.angle_alpha   90.00
_cell.angle_beta   90.00
_cell.angle_gamma   90.00
#
_symmetry.space_group_name_H-M   'P 1'
#
loop_
_entity.id
_entity.type
_entity.pdbx_description
1 polymer ?
#
loop_
_entity_poly.entity_id
_entity_poly.type
_entity_poly.pdbx_seq_one_letter_code
_entity_poly.pdbx_strand_id
1 'polypeptide(L)'
;FLGYDIKVSRSQETKKLKNGTKSRVYSAVVKLYTPFDKTMAKLLEVGGIRIKKDTNGKERWKAIHRKKLINRSDIEILSKYNSEVRGLANYYSLACNPIRMAHFSSLMKYSMLKTFAAKYRTKTSKIKARYLKKGIFTVPYMTKAGPKECVYYNEGFERRKEPLFGQVDMQATYKKYAKPSSLICKLRAKTCELCGTTCDDIEIHQVKRLKDLTGNAEWEQVMRSRHRRTLAVCPNCHEMIHRSNKSQDDGKRRAVCAERCLHGSGGSQ
;
A
#
# COMPACT_ATOMS: atom_id res chain seq x y z
N PHE A 1 19.15 7.84 -24.40
CA PHE A 1 20.41 7.30 -23.90
C PHE A 1 20.33 7.08 -22.39
N LEU A 2 20.71 5.92 -21.90
CA LEU A 2 20.67 5.55 -20.47
C LEU A 2 19.33 5.92 -19.78
N GLY A 3 18.22 5.78 -20.48
CA GLY A 3 16.91 6.07 -19.92
C GLY A 3 16.51 7.55 -19.85
N TYR A 4 17.39 8.49 -20.22
CA TYR A 4 17.10 9.92 -20.34
C TYR A 4 16.68 10.29 -21.77
N ASP A 5 15.85 11.32 -21.90
CA ASP A 5 15.64 12.03 -23.15
C ASP A 5 16.72 13.10 -23.28
N ILE A 6 17.45 13.10 -24.39
CA ILE A 6 18.50 14.07 -24.68
C ILE A 6 17.95 15.13 -25.62
N LYS A 7 18.10 16.40 -25.26
CA LYS A 7 17.78 17.54 -26.12
C LYS A 7 18.97 18.46 -26.22
N VAL A 8 19.23 18.88 -27.45
CA VAL A 8 20.24 19.91 -27.72
C VAL A 8 19.52 21.24 -27.81
N SER A 9 19.78 22.15 -26.88
CA SER A 9 19.21 23.50 -26.95
C SER A 9 20.02 24.36 -27.94
N ARG A 10 19.29 24.95 -28.88
CA ARG A 10 19.84 25.94 -29.81
C ARG A 10 19.25 27.30 -29.46
N SER A 11 20.11 28.31 -29.26
CA SER A 11 19.70 29.70 -29.05
C SER A 11 20.38 30.59 -30.06
N GLN A 12 19.62 31.52 -30.63
CA GLN A 12 20.17 32.59 -31.48
C GLN A 12 20.35 33.89 -30.70
N GLU A 13 20.11 33.89 -29.39
CA GLU A 13 20.26 35.06 -28.55
C GLU A 13 21.75 35.50 -28.46
N THR A 14 21.96 36.78 -28.37
CA THR A 14 23.25 37.37 -28.16
C THR A 14 23.34 38.01 -26.78
N LYS A 15 24.44 37.80 -26.06
CA LYS A 15 24.73 38.42 -24.77
C LYS A 15 25.80 39.47 -24.96
N LYS A 16 25.63 40.69 -24.41
CA LYS A 16 26.66 41.68 -24.30
C LYS A 16 27.69 41.26 -23.22
N LEU A 17 28.93 41.15 -23.61
CA LEU A 17 30.08 40.98 -22.69
C LEU A 17 30.41 42.29 -21.99
N LYS A 18 31.18 42.24 -20.89
CA LYS A 18 31.60 43.42 -20.12
C LYS A 18 32.36 44.45 -20.96
N ASN A 19 33.01 44.01 -22.02
CA ASN A 19 33.77 44.86 -22.98
C ASN A 19 32.86 45.44 -24.09
N GLY A 20 31.53 45.30 -24.01
CA GLY A 20 30.58 45.81 -25.00
C GLY A 20 30.37 44.93 -26.24
N THR A 21 31.21 43.94 -26.49
CA THR A 21 31.07 43.02 -27.63
C THR A 21 29.86 42.11 -27.47
N LYS A 22 29.13 41.84 -28.58
CA LYS A 22 28.04 40.87 -28.61
C LYS A 22 28.62 39.47 -28.84
N SER A 23 28.42 38.57 -27.90
CA SER A 23 28.72 37.15 -28.06
C SER A 23 27.45 36.34 -28.16
N ARG A 24 27.41 35.32 -29.00
CA ARG A 24 26.26 34.36 -29.02
C ARG A 24 26.20 33.64 -27.68
N VAL A 25 25.00 33.59 -27.14
CA VAL A 25 24.69 32.69 -26.02
C VAL A 25 24.68 31.28 -26.59
N TYR A 26 25.40 30.39 -25.94
CA TYR A 26 25.67 29.03 -26.34
C TYR A 26 24.58 28.39 -27.20
N SER A 27 24.88 28.09 -28.44
CA SER A 27 24.19 27.09 -29.25
C SER A 27 24.76 25.72 -28.91
N ALA A 28 23.93 24.71 -28.72
CA ALA A 28 24.30 23.31 -28.54
C ALA A 28 24.63 22.86 -27.09
N VAL A 29 23.92 23.39 -26.09
CA VAL A 29 23.97 22.81 -24.74
C VAL A 29 23.13 21.55 -24.69
N VAL A 30 23.75 20.42 -24.37
CA VAL A 30 23.06 19.14 -24.15
C VAL A 30 22.31 19.18 -22.83
N LYS A 31 21.02 18.90 -22.87
CA LYS A 31 20.15 18.83 -21.67
C LYS A 31 19.55 17.45 -21.56
N LEU A 32 19.59 16.89 -20.35
CA LEU A 32 18.98 15.61 -20.00
C LEU A 32 17.58 15.83 -19.42
N TYR A 33 16.63 15.07 -19.86
CA TYR A 33 15.25 15.12 -19.35
C TYR A 33 14.78 13.75 -18.88
N THR A 34 13.95 13.75 -17.86
CA THR A 34 13.23 12.55 -17.43
C THR A 34 12.10 12.28 -18.40
N PRO A 35 12.06 11.10 -19.06
CA PRO A 35 10.97 10.73 -19.94
C PRO A 35 9.65 10.58 -19.18
N PHE A 36 8.59 11.12 -19.74
CA PHE A 36 7.27 11.02 -19.15
C PHE A 36 6.76 9.57 -19.13
N ASP A 37 6.86 8.89 -20.28
CA ASP A 37 6.32 7.55 -20.48
C ASP A 37 6.97 6.53 -19.55
N LYS A 38 8.29 6.63 -19.33
CA LYS A 38 9.02 5.75 -18.41
C LYS A 38 8.60 5.94 -16.95
N THR A 39 8.38 7.18 -16.52
CA THR A 39 7.91 7.46 -15.16
C THR A 39 6.48 6.95 -14.94
N MET A 40 5.63 7.06 -15.96
CA MET A 40 4.26 6.54 -15.90
C MET A 40 4.20 5.02 -15.99
N ALA A 41 4.99 4.41 -16.86
CA ALA A 41 5.14 2.96 -16.94
C ALA A 41 5.58 2.38 -15.57
N LYS A 42 6.53 3.06 -14.89
CA LYS A 42 6.96 2.65 -13.55
C LYS A 42 5.83 2.73 -12.52
N LEU A 43 5.00 3.76 -12.54
CA LEU A 43 3.83 3.87 -11.66
C LEU A 43 2.80 2.75 -11.89
N LEU A 44 2.59 2.34 -13.14
CA LEU A 44 1.73 1.21 -13.50
C LEU A 44 2.34 -0.12 -13.04
N GLU A 45 3.63 -0.35 -13.31
CA GLU A 45 4.37 -1.55 -12.90
C GLU A 45 4.29 -1.80 -11.39
N VAL A 46 4.53 -0.75 -10.59
CA VAL A 46 4.44 -0.87 -9.13
C VAL A 46 3.00 -0.96 -8.62
N GLY A 47 2.00 -0.80 -9.48
CA GLY A 47 0.58 -0.82 -9.14
C GLY A 47 0.15 0.38 -8.30
N GLY A 48 0.81 1.52 -8.48
CA GLY A 48 0.50 2.76 -7.75
C GLY A 48 -0.65 3.57 -8.35
N ILE A 49 -0.93 3.39 -9.65
CA ILE A 49 -1.96 4.12 -10.37
C ILE A 49 -2.85 3.21 -11.21
N ARG A 50 -4.00 3.75 -11.61
CA ARG A 50 -4.89 3.21 -12.65
C ARG A 50 -5.22 4.32 -13.63
N ILE A 51 -5.24 4.01 -14.92
CA ILE A 51 -5.73 4.88 -15.95
C ILE A 51 -7.25 4.73 -16.02
N LYS A 52 -7.96 5.85 -15.99
CA LYS A 52 -9.41 5.93 -16.25
C LYS A 52 -9.65 6.94 -17.36
N LYS A 53 -10.54 6.62 -18.28
CA LYS A 53 -11.05 7.61 -19.26
C LYS A 53 -12.15 8.43 -18.60
N ASP A 54 -12.10 9.72 -18.78
CA ASP A 54 -13.14 10.68 -18.38
C ASP A 54 -14.33 10.61 -19.38
N THR A 55 -15.43 11.26 -19.05
CA THR A 55 -16.61 11.41 -19.94
C THR A 55 -16.26 11.93 -21.33
N ASN A 56 -15.21 12.76 -21.42
CA ASN A 56 -14.67 13.31 -22.67
C ASN A 56 -13.60 12.42 -23.34
N GLY A 57 -13.47 11.17 -22.96
CA GLY A 57 -12.47 10.24 -23.50
C GLY A 57 -11.02 10.51 -23.07
N LYS A 58 -10.75 11.56 -22.28
CA LYS A 58 -9.42 11.93 -21.84
C LYS A 58 -8.95 10.99 -20.73
N GLU A 59 -7.74 10.48 -20.87
CA GLU A 59 -7.12 9.63 -19.86
C GLU A 59 -6.74 10.43 -18.61
N ARG A 60 -7.19 9.94 -17.47
CA ARG A 60 -6.81 10.45 -16.15
C ARG A 60 -6.14 9.37 -15.32
N TRP A 61 -5.05 9.72 -14.68
CA TRP A 61 -4.33 8.82 -13.80
C TRP A 61 -4.80 9.00 -12.36
N LYS A 62 -5.28 7.91 -11.81
CA LYS A 62 -5.81 7.89 -10.45
C LYS A 62 -4.92 6.99 -9.58
N ALA A 63 -4.32 7.56 -8.54
CA ALA A 63 -3.60 6.77 -7.54
C ALA A 63 -4.54 5.73 -6.91
N ILE A 64 -4.06 4.50 -6.74
CA ILE A 64 -4.79 3.38 -6.12
C ILE A 64 -3.96 2.77 -4.99
N HIS A 65 -4.62 2.00 -4.13
CA HIS A 65 -3.91 1.23 -3.09
C HIS A 65 -3.20 0.02 -3.69
N ARG A 66 -2.05 -0.34 -3.13
CA ARG A 66 -1.27 -1.50 -3.55
C ARG A 66 -1.66 -2.72 -2.71
N LYS A 67 -2.46 -3.60 -3.30
CA LYS A 67 -3.02 -4.80 -2.62
C LYS A 67 -1.93 -5.66 -1.95
N LYS A 68 -0.79 -5.86 -2.64
CA LYS A 68 0.35 -6.67 -2.14
C LYS A 68 0.99 -6.13 -0.85
N LEU A 69 0.79 -4.84 -0.52
CA LEU A 69 1.40 -4.21 0.65
C LEU A 69 0.46 -4.12 1.87
N ILE A 70 -0.84 -4.34 1.72
CA ILE A 70 -1.84 -4.13 2.79
C ILE A 70 -1.51 -4.93 4.06
N ASN A 71 -1.00 -6.16 3.90
CA ASN A 71 -0.68 -7.05 5.00
C ASN A 71 0.74 -6.85 5.59
N ARG A 72 1.51 -5.91 5.06
CA ARG A 72 2.84 -5.57 5.57
C ARG A 72 2.74 -4.65 6.78
N SER A 73 3.82 -4.58 7.58
CA SER A 73 3.92 -3.60 8.67
C SER A 73 3.96 -2.17 8.11
N ASP A 74 3.59 -1.18 8.93
CA ASP A 74 3.55 0.23 8.50
C ASP A 74 4.92 0.72 8.02
N ILE A 75 5.97 0.32 8.74
CA ILE A 75 7.33 0.69 8.37
C ILE A 75 7.79 0.03 7.07
N GLU A 76 7.40 -1.22 6.80
CA GLU A 76 7.70 -1.89 5.53
C GLU A 76 6.97 -1.23 4.36
N ILE A 77 5.70 -0.84 4.56
CA ILE A 77 4.93 -0.12 3.54
C ILE A 77 5.66 1.19 3.22
N LEU A 78 5.93 2.01 4.23
CA LEU A 78 6.57 3.32 4.03
C LEU A 78 7.97 3.17 3.40
N SER A 79 8.79 2.23 3.90
CA SER A 79 10.11 1.94 3.36
C SER A 79 10.07 1.55 1.89
N LYS A 80 9.10 0.72 1.48
CA LYS A 80 8.95 0.31 0.08
C LYS A 80 8.63 1.50 -0.83
N TYR A 81 7.71 2.38 -0.41
CA TYR A 81 7.43 3.60 -1.16
C TYR A 81 8.63 4.55 -1.22
N ASN A 82 9.34 4.72 -0.10
CA ASN A 82 10.55 5.55 -0.06
C ASN A 82 11.65 5.04 -0.97
N SER A 83 11.90 3.73 -0.98
CA SER A 83 12.95 3.14 -1.84
C SER A 83 12.65 3.34 -3.32
N GLU A 84 11.39 3.21 -3.73
CA GLU A 84 10.98 3.40 -5.12
C GLU A 84 11.07 4.88 -5.54
N VAL A 85 10.65 5.82 -4.66
CA VAL A 85 10.76 7.26 -4.95
C VAL A 85 12.21 7.71 -4.96
N ARG A 86 13.00 7.33 -3.94
CA ARG A 86 14.43 7.71 -3.84
C ARG A 86 15.23 7.13 -4.99
N GLY A 87 15.05 5.86 -5.32
CA GLY A 87 15.76 5.22 -6.42
C GLY A 87 15.54 5.94 -7.74
N LEU A 88 14.29 6.32 -8.05
CA LEU A 88 13.98 7.04 -9.28
C LEU A 88 14.49 8.51 -9.24
N ALA A 89 14.37 9.19 -8.09
CA ALA A 89 14.87 10.53 -7.88
C ALA A 89 16.41 10.59 -8.04
N ASN A 90 17.12 9.61 -7.48
CA ASN A 90 18.57 9.50 -7.62
C ASN A 90 18.98 9.20 -9.07
N TYR A 91 18.27 8.29 -9.73
CA TYR A 91 18.53 7.95 -11.12
C TYR A 91 18.37 9.15 -12.06
N TYR A 92 17.31 9.95 -11.87
CA TYR A 92 17.04 11.14 -12.68
C TYR A 92 17.54 12.46 -12.05
N SER A 93 18.50 12.39 -11.14
CA SER A 93 19.02 13.56 -10.41
C SER A 93 19.68 14.62 -11.30
N LEU A 94 20.20 14.23 -12.47
CA LEU A 94 20.82 15.13 -13.45
C LEU A 94 19.83 15.78 -14.42
N ALA A 95 18.55 15.39 -14.37
CA ALA A 95 17.55 15.87 -15.32
C ALA A 95 17.22 17.36 -15.12
N CYS A 96 16.99 18.05 -16.22
CA CYS A 96 16.61 19.47 -16.23
C CYS A 96 15.13 19.71 -15.86
N ASN A 97 14.31 18.65 -15.69
CA ASN A 97 12.90 18.73 -15.39
C ASN A 97 12.51 18.07 -14.07
N PRO A 98 12.99 18.54 -12.92
CA PRO A 98 12.76 17.92 -11.62
C PRO A 98 11.27 17.84 -11.23
N ILE A 99 10.41 18.67 -11.82
CA ILE A 99 8.97 18.66 -11.63
C ILE A 99 8.34 17.29 -11.98
N ARG A 100 8.96 16.52 -12.87
CA ARG A 100 8.52 15.15 -13.20
C ARG A 100 8.64 14.22 -11.99
N MET A 101 9.73 14.35 -11.23
CA MET A 101 9.95 13.56 -10.02
C MET A 101 8.99 13.99 -8.90
N ALA A 102 8.72 15.29 -8.79
CA ALA A 102 7.72 15.81 -7.85
C ALA A 102 6.32 15.24 -8.15
N HIS A 103 5.93 15.20 -9.42
CA HIS A 103 4.65 14.61 -9.84
C HIS A 103 4.60 13.11 -9.56
N PHE A 104 5.65 12.36 -9.91
CA PHE A 104 5.78 10.93 -9.58
C PHE A 104 5.62 10.70 -8.07
N SER A 105 6.37 11.43 -7.25
CA SER A 105 6.31 11.32 -5.79
C SER A 105 4.93 11.65 -5.23
N SER A 106 4.24 12.65 -5.78
CA SER A 106 2.88 13.00 -5.38
C SER A 106 1.90 11.85 -5.62
N LEU A 107 1.94 11.20 -6.79
CA LEU A 107 1.11 10.05 -7.10
C LEU A 107 1.44 8.86 -6.18
N MET A 108 2.72 8.62 -5.91
CA MET A 108 3.17 7.60 -4.96
C MET A 108 2.70 7.88 -3.53
N LYS A 109 2.77 9.15 -3.07
CA LYS A 109 2.25 9.58 -1.76
C LYS A 109 0.74 9.31 -1.65
N TYR A 110 -0.04 9.64 -2.67
CA TYR A 110 -1.47 9.35 -2.69
C TYR A 110 -1.77 7.86 -2.71
N SER A 111 -1.02 7.07 -3.48
CA SER A 111 -1.12 5.61 -3.48
C SER A 111 -0.82 5.02 -2.09
N MET A 112 0.23 5.52 -1.44
CA MET A 112 0.59 5.13 -0.07
C MET A 112 -0.54 5.43 0.91
N LEU A 113 -1.07 6.64 0.92
CA LEU A 113 -2.20 7.01 1.79
C LEU A 113 -3.42 6.10 1.59
N LYS A 114 -3.71 5.74 0.33
CA LYS A 114 -4.79 4.78 0.02
C LYS A 114 -4.45 3.37 0.47
N THR A 115 -3.18 2.96 0.42
CA THR A 115 -2.74 1.65 0.91
C THR A 115 -2.91 1.56 2.43
N PHE A 116 -2.54 2.60 3.17
CA PHE A 116 -2.80 2.69 4.61
C PHE A 116 -4.31 2.72 4.92
N ALA A 117 -5.07 3.50 4.15
CA ALA A 117 -6.53 3.56 4.31
C ALA A 117 -7.20 2.20 4.08
N ALA A 118 -6.76 1.46 3.07
CA ALA A 118 -7.22 0.09 2.80
C ALA A 118 -6.81 -0.89 3.91
N LYS A 119 -5.56 -0.79 4.42
CA LYS A 119 -5.07 -1.61 5.52
C LYS A 119 -5.92 -1.43 6.78
N TYR A 120 -6.19 -0.19 7.16
CA TYR A 120 -6.94 0.15 8.37
C TYR A 120 -8.46 0.28 8.14
N ARG A 121 -8.94 -0.01 6.93
CA ARG A 121 -10.37 0.09 6.54
C ARG A 121 -10.98 1.44 6.92
N THR A 122 -10.27 2.53 6.64
CA THR A 122 -10.65 3.89 7.00
C THR A 122 -10.47 4.86 5.84
N LYS A 123 -10.88 6.12 6.03
CA LYS A 123 -10.69 7.18 5.04
C LYS A 123 -9.24 7.71 5.06
N THR A 124 -8.75 8.18 3.91
CA THR A 124 -7.41 8.78 3.80
C THR A 124 -7.23 10.03 4.69
N SER A 125 -8.31 10.75 4.98
CA SER A 125 -8.29 11.89 5.92
C SER A 125 -7.90 11.46 7.33
N LYS A 126 -8.46 10.36 7.84
CA LYS A 126 -8.10 9.81 9.16
C LYS A 126 -6.65 9.32 9.20
N ILE A 127 -6.15 8.73 8.09
CA ILE A 127 -4.74 8.34 7.97
C ILE A 127 -3.83 9.57 7.99
N LYS A 128 -4.18 10.65 7.29
CA LYS A 128 -3.45 11.92 7.36
C LYS A 128 -3.41 12.46 8.79
N ALA A 129 -4.54 12.55 9.48
CA ALA A 129 -4.61 13.02 10.87
C ALA A 129 -3.71 12.20 11.82
N ARG A 130 -3.64 10.87 11.61
CA ARG A 130 -2.85 9.97 12.46
C ARG A 130 -1.34 10.05 12.24
N TYR A 131 -0.89 10.15 10.98
CA TYR A 131 0.51 9.97 10.60
C TYR A 131 1.19 11.26 10.10
N LEU A 132 0.43 12.34 9.84
CA LEU A 132 1.00 13.58 9.35
C LEU A 132 1.50 14.42 10.52
N LYS A 133 2.82 14.60 10.64
CA LYS A 133 3.46 15.48 11.61
C LYS A 133 4.12 16.64 10.86
N LYS A 134 3.76 17.88 11.16
CA LYS A 134 4.29 19.08 10.48
C LYS A 134 4.30 18.97 8.95
N GLY A 135 3.21 18.41 8.35
CA GLY A 135 3.10 18.22 6.90
C GLY A 135 3.81 16.99 6.31
N ILE A 136 4.62 16.29 7.09
CA ILE A 136 5.40 15.13 6.67
C ILE A 136 4.74 13.84 7.20
N PHE A 137 4.58 12.85 6.34
CA PHE A 137 4.04 11.55 6.73
C PHE A 137 5.11 10.76 7.49
N THR A 138 4.82 10.42 8.74
CA THR A 138 5.79 9.86 9.70
C THR A 138 5.24 8.59 10.35
N VAL A 139 6.02 7.53 10.34
CA VAL A 139 5.71 6.25 11.00
C VAL A 139 6.71 6.01 12.13
N PRO A 140 6.27 5.93 13.40
CA PRO A 140 7.14 5.59 14.51
C PRO A 140 7.46 4.09 14.52
N TYR A 141 8.65 3.73 14.91
CA TYR A 141 9.07 2.34 15.13
C TYR A 141 10.06 2.22 16.27
N MET A 142 10.10 1.05 16.92
CA MET A 142 10.99 0.79 18.03
C MET A 142 12.29 0.14 17.57
N THR A 143 13.41 0.63 18.08
CA THR A 143 14.73 0.03 17.94
C THR A 143 15.29 -0.34 19.31
N LYS A 144 16.42 -1.07 19.35
CA LYS A 144 17.14 -1.36 20.62
C LYS A 144 17.56 -0.09 21.35
N ALA A 145 17.85 0.98 20.61
CA ALA A 145 18.25 2.30 21.13
C ALA A 145 17.05 3.23 21.44
N GLY A 146 15.81 2.70 21.42
CA GLY A 146 14.60 3.46 21.69
C GLY A 146 13.73 3.74 20.46
N PRO A 147 12.70 4.59 20.58
CA PRO A 147 11.78 4.93 19.51
C PRO A 147 12.48 5.77 18.43
N LYS A 148 12.23 5.43 17.17
CA LYS A 148 12.66 6.20 16.00
C LYS A 148 11.49 6.44 15.07
N GLU A 149 11.65 7.41 14.16
CA GLU A 149 10.65 7.77 13.17
C GLU A 149 11.18 7.55 11.76
N CYS A 150 10.35 6.96 10.91
CA CYS A 150 10.59 6.87 9.48
C CYS A 150 9.65 7.85 8.79
N VAL A 151 10.20 8.73 7.96
CA VAL A 151 9.44 9.75 7.24
C VAL A 151 9.30 9.38 5.76
N TYR A 152 8.20 9.85 5.12
CA TYR A 152 8.09 9.79 3.67
C TYR A 152 9.14 10.68 3.02
N TYR A 153 9.69 10.25 1.90
CA TYR A 153 10.74 10.97 1.16
C TYR A 153 10.42 12.47 1.02
N ASN A 154 11.29 13.31 1.52
CA ASN A 154 11.15 14.77 1.57
C ASN A 154 12.47 15.52 1.26
N GLU A 155 13.44 14.83 0.66
CA GLU A 155 14.78 15.41 0.35
C GLU A 155 14.74 16.41 -0.82
N GLY A 156 13.54 16.62 -1.40
CA GLY A 156 13.38 17.49 -2.57
C GLY A 156 13.73 16.80 -3.90
N PHE A 157 13.57 17.53 -4.99
CA PHE A 157 13.83 17.06 -6.35
C PHE A 157 14.62 18.12 -7.13
N GLU A 158 15.69 18.62 -6.55
CA GLU A 158 16.55 19.58 -7.21
C GLU A 158 17.49 18.89 -8.20
N ARG A 159 17.79 19.59 -9.32
CA ARG A 159 18.78 19.13 -10.28
C ARG A 159 20.16 19.15 -9.65
N ARG A 160 20.85 18.02 -9.67
CA ARG A 160 22.28 17.95 -9.26
C ARG A 160 23.17 18.29 -10.45
N LYS A 161 24.32 18.87 -10.16
CA LYS A 161 25.33 19.15 -11.19
C LYS A 161 26.20 17.92 -11.46
N GLU A 162 26.39 17.09 -10.44
CA GLU A 162 27.23 15.90 -10.47
C GLU A 162 26.42 14.63 -10.19
N PRO A 163 26.79 13.50 -10.80
CA PRO A 163 26.16 12.23 -10.51
C PRO A 163 26.44 11.79 -9.07
N LEU A 164 25.53 11.01 -8.51
CA LEU A 164 25.69 10.40 -7.21
C LEU A 164 26.56 9.14 -7.35
N PHE A 165 27.63 9.06 -6.60
CA PHE A 165 28.51 7.90 -6.52
C PHE A 165 28.49 7.28 -5.12
N GLY A 166 28.75 5.98 -5.04
CA GLY A 166 28.97 5.27 -3.78
C GLY A 166 27.70 4.93 -3.01
N GLN A 167 27.60 5.35 -1.78
CA GLN A 167 26.65 4.87 -0.76
C GLN A 167 25.16 5.26 -0.95
N VAL A 168 24.79 5.79 -2.10
CA VAL A 168 23.43 6.31 -2.36
C VAL A 168 22.33 5.26 -2.14
N ASP A 169 22.65 4.01 -2.44
CA ASP A 169 21.72 2.89 -2.35
C ASP A 169 21.75 2.15 -1.01
N MET A 170 22.59 2.59 -0.07
CA MET A 170 22.65 2.03 1.28
C MET A 170 21.42 2.45 2.09
N GLN A 171 20.33 1.74 1.88
CA GLN A 171 19.10 1.97 2.63
C GLN A 171 19.08 1.16 3.93
N ALA A 172 18.55 1.78 4.99
CA ALA A 172 18.33 1.08 6.23
C ALA A 172 17.37 -0.10 6.03
N THR A 173 17.78 -1.29 6.46
CA THR A 173 16.94 -2.49 6.37
C THR A 173 15.93 -2.49 7.52
N TYR A 174 14.71 -2.09 7.23
CA TYR A 174 13.63 -2.02 8.23
C TYR A 174 12.99 -3.37 8.56
N LYS A 175 13.29 -4.44 7.82
CA LYS A 175 12.71 -5.78 8.08
C LYS A 175 12.88 -6.26 9.50
N LYS A 176 14.03 -5.98 10.12
CA LYS A 176 14.32 -6.34 11.54
C LYS A 176 13.44 -5.60 12.55
N TYR A 177 12.82 -4.48 12.16
CA TYR A 177 11.93 -3.68 13.00
C TYR A 177 10.46 -3.89 12.65
N ALA A 178 10.17 -4.65 11.59
CA ALA A 178 8.82 -4.99 11.22
C ALA A 178 8.20 -5.88 12.29
N LYS A 179 7.06 -5.46 12.84
CA LYS A 179 6.29 -6.31 13.74
C LYS A 179 5.71 -7.49 12.96
N PRO A 180 5.77 -8.70 13.48
CA PRO A 180 5.10 -9.83 12.86
C PRO A 180 3.60 -9.54 12.73
N SER A 181 2.95 -10.11 11.72
CA SER A 181 1.50 -9.96 11.54
C SER A 181 0.78 -10.54 12.78
N SER A 182 -0.42 -10.03 13.05
CA SER A 182 -1.23 -10.55 14.17
C SER A 182 -1.49 -12.05 14.04
N LEU A 183 -1.56 -12.58 12.82
CA LEU A 183 -1.69 -14.00 12.55
C LEU A 183 -0.45 -14.79 13.00
N ILE A 184 0.75 -14.33 12.65
CA ILE A 184 2.01 -14.96 13.07
C ILE A 184 2.17 -14.91 14.61
N CYS A 185 1.78 -13.79 15.24
CA CYS A 185 1.79 -13.69 16.70
C CYS A 185 0.87 -14.73 17.35
N LYS A 186 -0.33 -14.94 16.80
CA LYS A 186 -1.28 -15.91 17.31
C LYS A 186 -0.78 -17.36 17.19
N LEU A 187 -0.21 -17.70 16.01
CA LEU A 187 0.39 -19.01 15.80
C LEU A 187 1.57 -19.28 16.75
N ARG A 188 2.43 -18.27 16.96
CA ARG A 188 3.58 -18.39 17.87
C ARG A 188 3.19 -18.45 19.35
N ALA A 189 2.05 -17.86 19.71
CA ALA A 189 1.55 -17.92 21.09
C ALA A 189 1.13 -19.34 21.50
N LYS A 190 0.87 -20.23 20.52
CA LYS A 190 0.48 -21.63 20.75
C LYS A 190 -0.70 -21.79 21.71
N THR A 191 -1.54 -20.76 21.84
CA THR A 191 -2.67 -20.72 22.77
C THR A 191 -3.98 -20.64 22.00
N CYS A 192 -4.89 -21.53 22.32
CA CYS A 192 -6.25 -21.52 21.74
C CYS A 192 -7.04 -20.31 22.25
N GLU A 193 -7.60 -19.52 21.34
CA GLU A 193 -8.38 -18.31 21.69
C GLU A 193 -9.78 -18.63 22.24
N LEU A 194 -10.25 -19.89 22.20
CA LEU A 194 -11.52 -20.33 22.78
C LEU A 194 -11.32 -20.99 24.13
N CYS A 195 -10.62 -22.11 24.22
CA CYS A 195 -10.48 -22.87 25.46
C CYS A 195 -9.26 -22.46 26.31
N GLY A 196 -8.38 -21.60 25.79
CA GLY A 196 -7.16 -21.17 26.49
C GLY A 196 -6.05 -22.21 26.58
N THR A 197 -6.25 -23.43 26.09
CA THR A 197 -5.25 -24.50 26.13
C THR A 197 -4.06 -24.16 25.25
N THR A 198 -2.85 -24.45 25.73
CA THR A 198 -1.62 -24.34 24.97
C THR A 198 -1.38 -25.64 24.21
N CYS A 199 -1.22 -25.58 22.89
CA CYS A 199 -0.90 -26.71 22.03
C CYS A 199 0.01 -26.28 20.89
N ASP A 200 0.79 -27.25 20.37
CA ASP A 200 1.72 -26.96 19.25
C ASP A 200 0.98 -26.78 17.93
N ASP A 201 -0.12 -27.49 17.74
CA ASP A 201 -0.93 -27.49 16.52
C ASP A 201 -2.09 -26.49 16.63
N ILE A 202 -1.78 -25.21 16.46
CA ILE A 202 -2.81 -24.16 16.37
C ILE A 202 -3.22 -23.94 14.93
N GLU A 203 -4.51 -24.06 14.68
CA GLU A 203 -5.13 -23.82 13.40
C GLU A 203 -5.83 -22.45 13.36
N ILE A 204 -5.93 -21.88 12.16
CA ILE A 204 -6.61 -20.60 11.97
C ILE A 204 -7.97 -20.80 11.33
N HIS A 205 -9.01 -20.69 12.14
CA HIS A 205 -10.37 -20.60 11.63
C HIS A 205 -10.64 -19.22 11.01
N GLN A 206 -11.21 -19.19 9.80
CA GLN A 206 -11.49 -17.95 9.07
C GLN A 206 -12.93 -17.90 8.52
N VAL A 207 -13.61 -16.79 8.72
CA VAL A 207 -14.94 -16.52 8.15
C VAL A 207 -14.86 -15.51 7.01
N LYS A 208 -15.74 -15.67 6.00
CA LYS A 208 -15.79 -14.74 4.84
C LYS A 208 -16.20 -13.33 5.29
N ARG A 209 -17.26 -13.20 6.09
CA ARG A 209 -17.81 -11.91 6.55
C ARG A 209 -18.27 -12.02 7.99
N LEU A 210 -17.95 -11.03 8.83
CA LEU A 210 -18.43 -10.98 10.23
C LEU A 210 -19.94 -10.74 10.35
N LYS A 211 -20.55 -10.09 9.38
CA LYS A 211 -21.98 -9.83 9.37
C LYS A 211 -22.83 -11.08 9.14
N ASP A 212 -22.23 -12.13 8.58
CA ASP A 212 -22.91 -13.39 8.30
C ASP A 212 -22.96 -14.31 9.55
N LEU A 213 -22.29 -13.92 10.65
CA LEU A 213 -22.32 -14.62 11.93
C LEU A 213 -23.58 -14.23 12.71
N THR A 214 -24.33 -15.21 13.18
CA THR A 214 -25.55 -14.99 13.96
C THR A 214 -25.25 -14.53 15.39
N GLY A 215 -24.13 -14.97 15.96
CA GLY A 215 -23.75 -14.71 17.35
C GLY A 215 -24.32 -15.73 18.35
N ASN A 216 -24.92 -16.84 17.86
CA ASN A 216 -25.50 -17.87 18.70
C ASN A 216 -24.45 -18.78 19.34
N ALA A 217 -23.35 -19.01 18.64
CA ALA A 217 -22.22 -19.80 19.14
C ALA A 217 -21.16 -18.92 19.83
N GLU A 218 -20.51 -19.45 20.88
CA GLU A 218 -19.48 -18.73 21.64
C GLU A 218 -18.36 -18.20 20.74
N TRP A 219 -17.87 -19.02 19.81
CA TRP A 219 -16.81 -18.61 18.89
C TRP A 219 -17.22 -17.44 17.95
N GLU A 220 -18.51 -17.38 17.56
CA GLU A 220 -19.04 -16.25 16.77
C GLU A 220 -19.08 -14.97 17.61
N GLN A 221 -19.48 -15.07 18.87
CA GLN A 221 -19.47 -13.94 19.81
C GLN A 221 -18.06 -13.41 20.01
N VAL A 222 -17.08 -14.29 20.20
CA VAL A 222 -15.65 -13.92 20.32
C VAL A 222 -15.16 -13.24 19.05
N MET A 223 -15.49 -13.72 17.87
CA MET A 223 -15.10 -13.10 16.60
C MET A 223 -15.75 -11.73 16.39
N ARG A 224 -17.03 -11.59 16.73
CA ARG A 224 -17.78 -10.32 16.63
C ARG A 224 -17.27 -9.29 17.61
N SER A 225 -17.08 -9.65 18.89
CA SER A 225 -16.58 -8.72 19.93
C SER A 225 -15.18 -8.20 19.62
N ARG A 226 -14.31 -9.06 19.09
CA ARG A 226 -12.97 -8.68 18.67
C ARG A 226 -12.88 -8.04 17.30
N HIS A 227 -13.98 -7.91 16.57
CA HIS A 227 -14.02 -7.40 15.18
C HIS A 227 -13.00 -8.08 14.25
N ARG A 228 -12.78 -9.38 14.41
CA ARG A 228 -11.80 -10.17 13.67
C ARG A 228 -12.45 -11.30 12.89
N ARG A 229 -11.96 -11.54 11.68
CA ARG A 229 -12.41 -12.64 10.83
C ARG A 229 -11.57 -13.91 10.98
N THR A 230 -10.59 -13.91 11.87
CA THR A 230 -9.69 -15.04 12.11
C THR A 230 -9.62 -15.33 13.60
N LEU A 231 -9.67 -16.61 13.95
CA LEU A 231 -9.56 -17.13 15.31
C LEU A 231 -8.49 -18.23 15.32
N ALA A 232 -7.56 -18.17 16.27
CA ALA A 232 -6.55 -19.21 16.46
C ALA A 232 -7.10 -20.23 17.45
N VAL A 233 -7.25 -21.47 17.04
CA VAL A 233 -7.92 -22.52 17.83
C VAL A 233 -7.14 -23.82 17.77
N CYS A 234 -7.23 -24.65 18.82
CA CYS A 234 -6.73 -26.01 18.77
C CYS A 234 -7.59 -26.89 17.84
N PRO A 235 -7.10 -28.03 17.35
CA PRO A 235 -7.82 -28.90 16.44
C PRO A 235 -9.20 -29.30 16.97
N ASN A 236 -9.34 -29.59 18.27
CA ASN A 236 -10.63 -29.96 18.88
C ASN A 236 -11.66 -28.83 18.80
N CYS A 237 -11.25 -27.59 19.16
CA CYS A 237 -12.14 -26.42 19.03
C CYS A 237 -12.47 -26.10 17.58
N HIS A 238 -11.53 -26.33 16.66
CA HIS A 238 -11.75 -26.12 15.24
C HIS A 238 -12.81 -27.11 14.67
N GLU A 239 -12.72 -28.35 15.06
CA GLU A 239 -13.72 -29.36 14.70
C GLU A 239 -15.09 -29.05 15.29
N MET A 240 -15.18 -28.60 16.56
CA MET A 240 -16.43 -28.13 17.16
C MET A 240 -17.09 -27.01 16.36
N ILE A 241 -16.31 -26.02 15.92
CA ILE A 241 -16.81 -24.92 15.09
C ILE A 241 -17.42 -25.44 13.79
N HIS A 242 -16.77 -26.41 13.15
CA HIS A 242 -17.26 -26.98 11.89
C HIS A 242 -18.48 -27.88 12.09
N ARG A 243 -18.58 -28.61 13.21
CA ARG A 243 -19.78 -29.41 13.56
C ARG A 243 -20.97 -28.50 13.83
N SER A 244 -20.80 -27.41 14.57
CA SER A 244 -21.92 -26.45 14.83
C SER A 244 -22.40 -25.76 13.56
N ASN A 245 -21.52 -25.50 12.59
CA ASN A 245 -21.91 -24.94 11.30
C ASN A 245 -22.71 -25.93 10.44
N LYS A 246 -22.40 -27.23 10.48
CA LYS A 246 -23.14 -28.25 9.74
C LYS A 246 -24.59 -28.38 10.26
N SER A 247 -24.79 -28.38 11.57
CA SER A 247 -26.15 -28.45 12.17
C SER A 247 -27.00 -27.21 11.84
N GLN A 248 -26.42 -26.03 11.70
CA GLN A 248 -27.13 -24.82 11.27
C GLN A 248 -27.48 -24.83 9.78
N ASP A 249 -26.63 -25.39 8.91
CA ASP A 249 -26.94 -25.54 7.48
C ASP A 249 -28.00 -26.59 7.20
N ASP A 250 -28.00 -27.69 7.93
CA ASP A 250 -29.03 -28.71 7.83
C ASP A 250 -30.38 -28.23 8.37
N GLY A 251 -30.38 -27.40 9.42
CA GLY A 251 -31.60 -26.73 9.90
C GLY A 251 -32.18 -25.75 8.88
N LYS A 252 -31.33 -24.95 8.21
CA LYS A 252 -31.78 -24.04 7.14
C LYS A 252 -32.27 -24.78 5.91
N ARG A 253 -31.65 -25.88 5.51
CA ARG A 253 -32.11 -26.72 4.39
C ARG A 253 -33.43 -27.36 4.68
N ARG A 254 -33.70 -27.85 5.93
CA ARG A 254 -34.98 -28.40 6.35
C ARG A 254 -36.08 -27.34 6.37
N ALA A 255 -35.80 -26.11 6.86
CA ALA A 255 -36.77 -25.02 6.86
C ALA A 255 -37.21 -24.61 5.44
N VAL A 256 -36.23 -24.47 4.51
CA VAL A 256 -36.53 -24.14 3.10
C VAL A 256 -37.28 -25.26 2.40
N CYS A 257 -37.03 -26.53 2.77
CA CYS A 257 -37.79 -27.66 2.24
C CYS A 257 -39.24 -27.68 2.76
N ALA A 258 -39.44 -27.37 4.04
CA ALA A 258 -40.77 -27.28 4.64
C ALA A 258 -41.62 -26.14 4.04
N GLU A 259 -41.04 -24.96 3.80
CA GLU A 259 -41.72 -23.85 3.13
C GLU A 259 -42.10 -24.18 1.67
N ARG A 260 -41.28 -24.92 0.94
CA ARG A 260 -41.60 -25.38 -0.43
C ARG A 260 -42.74 -26.43 -0.45
N CYS A 261 -42.83 -27.26 0.57
CA CYS A 261 -43.91 -28.24 0.67
C CYS A 261 -45.26 -27.60 1.02
N LEU A 262 -45.27 -26.45 1.74
CA LEU A 262 -46.49 -25.74 2.09
C LEU A 262 -47.10 -24.90 0.95
N HIS A 263 -46.30 -24.56 -0.05
CA HIS A 263 -46.74 -23.77 -1.23
C HIS A 263 -47.01 -24.63 -2.48
N GLY A 264 -46.89 -25.96 -2.39
CA GLY A 264 -47.10 -26.90 -3.50
C GLY A 264 -48.48 -27.55 -3.59
N SER A 265 -49.42 -27.27 -2.65
CA SER A 265 -50.74 -27.89 -2.62
C SER A 265 -51.88 -26.86 -2.79
N GLY A 266 -51.88 -26.17 -3.91
CA GLY A 266 -52.94 -25.22 -4.25
C GLY A 266 -53.04 -25.02 -5.76
N GLY A 267 -53.66 -26.00 -6.45
CA GLY A 267 -53.88 -25.81 -7.88
C GLY A 267 -54.38 -27.06 -8.58
N SER A 268 -55.61 -27.49 -8.29
CA SER A 268 -56.41 -28.29 -9.22
C SER A 268 -57.91 -28.22 -8.79
N GLN A 269 -58.62 -27.33 -9.36
CA GLN A 269 -59.98 -27.52 -9.82
C GLN A 269 -60.31 -26.51 -10.90
#